data_a8b96f6add5e1c53b4aaf35f42aef057
#
_entry.id   a8b96f6add5e1c53b4aaf35f42aef057
#
_cell.length_a   1.000
_cell.length_b   1.000
_cell.length_c   1.000
_cell.angle_alpha   90.00
_cell.angle_beta   90.00
_cell.angle_gamma   90.00
#
_symmetry.space_group_name_H-M   'P 1'
#
loop_
_entity.id
_entity.type
_entity.pdbx_description
1 polymer ?
#
loop_
_entity_poly.entity_id
_entity_poly.type
_entity_poly.pdbx_seq_one_letter_code
_entity_poly.pdbx_strand_id
1 'polypeptide(L)'
;KEEKYKDTVAAIIAQMKKDAKPGKNGQGYSWSTFPGIVGDGGTVLFLLFAADVYQDEDWKNFGITAGRNFLGQRQDAGEGKCWYPGVDPAYFGAKPDYIDPNFPMGTAGVGFVLRKLYEASGDEVYQQAEQGITGFMDSVAVKMRVGKLLPHGLPDRKNLFYLGYCHGPAGTVRYYYKLYEGSRDEQEKAKYKEKIRTLVQ
;
A
#
# COMPACT_ATOMS: atom_id res chain seq x y z
N LYS A 1 21.66 16.29 0.43
CA LYS A 1 20.91 16.32 -0.86
C LYS A 1 21.93 16.37 -1.97
N GLU A 2 21.95 15.37 -2.86
CA GLU A 2 22.91 15.33 -3.94
C GLU A 2 22.31 15.97 -5.19
N GLU A 3 22.49 17.27 -5.36
CA GLU A 3 22.01 18.05 -6.51
C GLU A 3 22.40 17.43 -7.86
N LYS A 4 23.54 16.72 -7.90
CA LYS A 4 24.02 16.04 -9.12
C LYS A 4 23.03 15.03 -9.72
N TYR A 5 22.05 14.53 -8.95
CA TYR A 5 21.03 13.59 -9.46
C TYR A 5 19.72 14.26 -9.82
N LYS A 6 19.55 15.55 -9.53
CA LYS A 6 18.27 16.26 -9.73
C LYS A 6 17.81 16.23 -11.18
N ASP A 7 18.71 16.51 -12.11
CA ASP A 7 18.39 16.51 -13.55
C ASP A 7 17.97 15.12 -14.04
N THR A 8 18.63 14.08 -13.55
CA THR A 8 18.26 12.69 -13.88
C THR A 8 16.89 12.35 -13.33
N VAL A 9 16.59 12.70 -12.08
CA VAL A 9 15.27 12.48 -11.46
C VAL A 9 14.20 13.27 -12.21
N ALA A 10 14.46 14.53 -12.58
CA ALA A 10 13.53 15.36 -13.37
C ALA A 10 13.23 14.73 -14.73
N ALA A 11 14.26 14.22 -15.43
CA ALA A 11 14.08 13.54 -16.70
C ALA A 11 13.22 12.26 -16.56
N ILE A 12 13.47 11.46 -15.52
CA ILE A 12 12.65 10.28 -15.20
C ILE A 12 11.19 10.67 -14.95
N ILE A 13 10.93 11.68 -14.11
CA ILE A 13 9.57 12.13 -13.81
C ILE A 13 8.89 12.70 -15.04
N ALA A 14 9.61 13.44 -15.90
CA ALA A 14 9.08 13.93 -17.15
C ALA A 14 8.66 12.76 -18.09
N GLN A 15 9.44 11.68 -18.14
CA GLN A 15 9.06 10.48 -18.87
C GLN A 15 7.86 9.78 -18.23
N MET A 16 7.82 9.67 -16.90
CA MET A 16 6.66 9.10 -16.19
C MET A 16 5.38 9.88 -16.47
N LYS A 17 5.45 11.21 -16.57
CA LYS A 17 4.29 12.05 -16.94
C LYS A 17 3.79 11.74 -18.35
N LYS A 18 4.68 11.46 -19.31
CA LYS A 18 4.31 11.10 -20.70
C LYS A 18 3.69 9.71 -20.79
N ASP A 19 4.17 8.76 -19.98
CA ASP A 19 3.75 7.36 -20.00
C ASP A 19 2.51 7.10 -19.13
N ALA A 20 2.09 8.08 -18.35
CA ALA A 20 0.94 7.98 -17.47
C ALA A 20 -0.35 7.73 -18.27
N LYS A 21 -1.08 6.70 -17.88
CA LYS A 21 -2.41 6.36 -18.42
C LYS A 21 -3.47 6.79 -17.42
N PRO A 22 -4.70 7.09 -17.86
CA PRO A 22 -5.81 7.29 -16.94
C PRO A 22 -5.94 6.10 -15.99
N GLY A 23 -6.07 6.41 -14.71
CA GLY A 23 -6.29 5.39 -13.68
C GLY A 23 -7.67 4.75 -13.79
N LYS A 24 -7.95 3.81 -12.88
CA LYS A 24 -9.23 3.11 -12.85
C LYS A 24 -10.39 4.10 -12.66
N ASN A 25 -11.46 3.91 -13.42
CA ASN A 25 -12.62 4.81 -13.45
C ASN A 25 -12.27 6.26 -13.85
N GLY A 26 -11.18 6.47 -14.60
CA GLY A 26 -10.73 7.78 -15.02
C GLY A 26 -10.13 8.66 -13.89
N GLN A 27 -9.85 8.06 -12.73
CA GLN A 27 -9.27 8.78 -11.59
C GLN A 27 -7.77 8.54 -11.48
N GLY A 28 -7.01 9.62 -11.33
CA GLY A 28 -5.56 9.55 -11.17
C GLY A 28 -4.83 8.96 -12.38
N TYR A 29 -3.66 8.40 -12.13
CA TYR A 29 -2.78 7.84 -13.17
C TYR A 29 -2.29 6.46 -12.80
N SER A 30 -2.01 5.64 -13.83
CA SER A 30 -1.49 4.29 -13.72
C SER A 30 -0.38 4.06 -14.76
N TRP A 31 0.60 3.26 -14.40
CA TRP A 31 1.71 2.78 -15.27
C TRP A 31 1.72 1.27 -15.38
N SER A 32 1.06 0.59 -14.46
CA SER A 32 1.05 -0.86 -14.36
C SER A 32 -0.36 -1.39 -14.13
N THR A 33 -0.52 -2.71 -14.16
CA THR A 33 -1.77 -3.38 -13.78
C THR A 33 -1.87 -3.65 -12.27
N PHE A 34 -0.84 -3.24 -11.49
CA PHE A 34 -0.71 -3.59 -10.07
C PHE A 34 -0.78 -2.34 -9.19
N PRO A 35 -1.69 -2.27 -8.22
CA PRO A 35 -1.78 -1.13 -7.30
C PRO A 35 -0.73 -1.15 -6.18
N GLY A 36 -0.19 -2.32 -5.83
CA GLY A 36 0.78 -2.48 -4.73
C GLY A 36 2.09 -1.72 -4.93
N ILE A 37 2.98 -1.82 -3.94
CA ILE A 37 4.30 -1.14 -3.97
C ILE A 37 5.20 -1.64 -5.11
N VAL A 38 4.97 -2.85 -5.61
CA VAL A 38 5.70 -3.39 -6.78
C VAL A 38 5.19 -2.82 -8.12
N GLY A 39 4.15 -1.99 -8.10
CA GLY A 39 3.54 -1.35 -9.27
C GLY A 39 3.30 0.13 -9.05
N ASP A 40 2.09 0.58 -9.30
CA ASP A 40 1.70 2.00 -9.22
C ASP A 40 1.97 2.60 -7.84
N GLY A 41 1.84 1.82 -6.76
CA GLY A 41 2.16 2.26 -5.41
C GLY A 41 3.62 2.67 -5.25
N GLY A 42 4.56 1.90 -5.80
CA GLY A 42 5.98 2.25 -5.78
C GLY A 42 6.29 3.50 -6.61
N THR A 43 5.61 3.65 -7.75
CA THR A 43 5.70 4.85 -8.58
C THR A 43 5.26 6.10 -7.81
N VAL A 44 4.11 6.04 -7.14
CA VAL A 44 3.61 7.14 -6.31
C VAL A 44 4.55 7.44 -5.15
N LEU A 45 5.05 6.41 -4.45
CA LEU A 45 6.03 6.61 -3.36
C LEU A 45 7.32 7.26 -3.85
N PHE A 46 7.81 6.89 -5.04
CA PHE A 46 8.99 7.54 -5.65
C PHE A 46 8.72 9.02 -5.92
N LEU A 47 7.57 9.36 -6.50
CA LEU A 47 7.18 10.75 -6.78
C LEU A 47 7.13 11.60 -5.50
N LEU A 48 6.47 11.10 -4.45
CA LEU A 48 6.38 11.78 -3.16
C LEU A 48 7.75 11.94 -2.50
N PHE A 49 8.59 10.90 -2.57
CA PHE A 49 9.95 10.94 -2.02
C PHE A 49 10.83 11.93 -2.78
N ALA A 50 10.82 11.91 -4.12
CA ALA A 50 11.58 12.84 -4.94
C ALA A 50 11.14 14.28 -4.69
N ALA A 51 9.84 14.52 -4.60
CA ALA A 51 9.27 15.82 -4.28
C ALA A 51 9.74 16.35 -2.92
N ASP A 52 9.77 15.50 -1.90
CA ASP A 52 10.26 15.86 -0.57
C ASP A 52 11.77 16.16 -0.58
N VAL A 53 12.57 15.32 -1.24
CA VAL A 53 14.03 15.50 -1.33
C VAL A 53 14.40 16.81 -2.04
N TYR A 54 13.75 17.12 -3.15
CA TYR A 54 14.08 18.29 -3.98
C TYR A 54 13.16 19.49 -3.75
N GLN A 55 12.18 19.37 -2.84
CA GLN A 55 11.22 20.43 -2.48
C GLN A 55 10.44 20.93 -3.73
N ASP A 56 9.96 19.97 -4.54
CA ASP A 56 9.26 20.24 -5.80
C ASP A 56 7.75 19.96 -5.63
N GLU A 57 6.97 21.02 -5.56
CA GLU A 57 5.50 20.93 -5.39
C GLU A 57 4.79 20.37 -6.62
N ASP A 58 5.31 20.55 -7.84
CA ASP A 58 4.72 19.98 -9.06
C ASP A 58 4.84 18.44 -9.06
N TRP A 59 5.97 17.93 -8.63
CA TRP A 59 6.16 16.48 -8.48
C TRP A 59 5.28 15.90 -7.38
N LYS A 60 5.14 16.62 -6.27
CA LYS A 60 4.26 16.24 -5.18
C LYS A 60 2.80 16.17 -5.63
N ASN A 61 2.31 17.23 -6.28
CA ASN A 61 0.94 17.31 -6.77
C ASN A 61 0.66 16.24 -7.84
N PHE A 62 1.64 15.93 -8.68
CA PHE A 62 1.52 14.85 -9.65
C PHE A 62 1.41 13.48 -8.96
N GLY A 63 2.24 13.21 -7.93
CA GLY A 63 2.17 11.99 -7.12
C GLY A 63 0.83 11.85 -6.39
N ILE A 64 0.34 12.92 -5.76
CA ILE A 64 -0.97 12.94 -5.10
C ILE A 64 -2.09 12.67 -6.11
N THR A 65 -2.07 13.35 -7.28
CA THR A 65 -3.07 13.12 -8.33
C THR A 65 -3.03 11.67 -8.83
N ALA A 66 -1.84 11.13 -9.06
CA ALA A 66 -1.70 9.73 -9.47
C ALA A 66 -2.30 8.76 -8.45
N GLY A 67 -2.13 9.05 -7.16
CA GLY A 67 -2.68 8.25 -6.06
C GLY A 67 -4.21 8.12 -6.06
N ARG A 68 -4.95 8.98 -6.73
CA ARG A 68 -6.42 8.84 -6.88
C ARG A 68 -6.83 7.56 -7.60
N ASN A 69 -5.92 6.95 -8.37
CA ASN A 69 -6.13 5.63 -8.97
C ASN A 69 -6.49 4.55 -7.95
N PHE A 70 -5.99 4.63 -6.72
CA PHE A 70 -6.29 3.64 -5.67
C PHE A 70 -7.73 3.73 -5.16
N LEU A 71 -8.32 4.93 -5.16
CA LEU A 71 -9.69 5.13 -4.66
C LEU A 71 -10.71 4.28 -5.41
N GLY A 72 -10.54 4.15 -6.74
CA GLY A 72 -11.41 3.33 -7.60
C GLY A 72 -11.17 1.82 -7.50
N GLN A 73 -10.18 1.38 -6.73
CA GLN A 73 -9.78 -0.04 -6.64
C GLN A 73 -10.21 -0.71 -5.33
N ARG A 74 -10.75 0.06 -4.39
CA ARG A 74 -11.24 -0.43 -3.10
C ARG A 74 -12.32 -1.48 -3.29
N GLN A 75 -12.18 -2.62 -2.62
CA GLN A 75 -13.16 -3.70 -2.60
C GLN A 75 -13.75 -3.83 -1.20
N ASP A 76 -15.07 -3.90 -1.11
CA ASP A 76 -15.77 -4.09 0.16
C ASP A 76 -15.69 -5.56 0.61
N ALA A 77 -15.37 -5.77 1.88
CA ALA A 77 -15.33 -7.08 2.53
C ALA A 77 -16.41 -7.23 3.61
N GLY A 78 -17.39 -6.32 3.66
CA GLY A 78 -18.44 -6.28 4.67
C GLY A 78 -18.01 -5.72 6.02
N GLU A 79 -18.96 -5.33 6.85
CA GLU A 79 -18.71 -4.83 8.22
C GLU A 79 -17.68 -3.69 8.30
N GLY A 80 -17.63 -2.82 7.30
CA GLY A 80 -16.67 -1.72 7.22
C GLY A 80 -15.23 -2.13 6.88
N LYS A 81 -14.98 -3.39 6.55
CA LYS A 81 -13.70 -3.94 6.11
C LYS A 81 -13.49 -3.73 4.62
N CYS A 82 -12.26 -3.61 4.17
CA CYS A 82 -11.94 -3.52 2.75
C CYS A 82 -10.58 -4.13 2.44
N TRP A 83 -10.43 -4.53 1.17
CA TRP A 83 -9.17 -4.98 0.61
C TRP A 83 -8.91 -4.32 -0.74
N TYR A 84 -7.70 -4.48 -1.22
CA TYR A 84 -7.26 -3.95 -2.51
C TYR A 84 -6.67 -5.08 -3.35
N PRO A 85 -6.91 -5.07 -4.68
CA PRO A 85 -6.25 -6.01 -5.58
C PRO A 85 -4.73 -5.90 -5.45
N GLY A 86 -4.09 -7.06 -5.51
CA GLY A 86 -2.64 -7.15 -5.56
C GLY A 86 -2.14 -7.28 -7.00
N VAL A 87 -1.04 -8.02 -7.15
CA VAL A 87 -0.53 -8.43 -8.45
C VAL A 87 -1.57 -9.31 -9.14
N ASP A 88 -1.67 -9.20 -10.48
CA ASP A 88 -2.58 -10.03 -11.27
C ASP A 88 -2.43 -11.51 -10.88
N PRO A 89 -3.52 -12.17 -10.47
CA PRO A 89 -3.49 -13.57 -10.08
C PRO A 89 -2.85 -14.50 -11.12
N ALA A 90 -3.05 -14.23 -12.39
CA ALA A 90 -2.48 -15.02 -13.48
C ALA A 90 -0.95 -15.02 -13.47
N TYR A 91 -0.33 -13.95 -12.94
CA TYR A 91 1.13 -13.86 -12.82
C TYR A 91 1.72 -14.93 -11.88
N PHE A 92 0.94 -15.39 -10.90
CA PHE A 92 1.32 -16.45 -9.96
C PHE A 92 0.64 -17.80 -10.25
N GLY A 93 -0.09 -17.92 -11.35
CA GLY A 93 -0.94 -19.08 -11.60
C GLY A 93 -2.05 -19.24 -10.55
N ALA A 94 -2.48 -18.16 -9.92
CA ALA A 94 -3.59 -18.14 -8.99
C ALA A 94 -4.93 -17.90 -9.72
N LYS A 95 -6.04 -18.19 -9.04
CA LYS A 95 -7.38 -17.97 -9.58
C LYS A 95 -7.73 -16.48 -9.64
N PRO A 96 -8.70 -16.07 -10.50
CA PRO A 96 -9.11 -14.67 -10.63
C PRO A 96 -9.63 -14.01 -9.34
N ASP A 97 -10.12 -14.79 -8.39
CA ASP A 97 -10.61 -14.33 -7.08
C ASP A 97 -9.51 -14.26 -6.00
N TYR A 98 -8.25 -14.38 -6.40
CA TYR A 98 -7.12 -14.31 -5.48
C TYR A 98 -6.98 -12.94 -4.83
N ILE A 99 -6.91 -12.94 -3.51
CA ILE A 99 -6.69 -11.76 -2.67
C ILE A 99 -5.37 -11.89 -1.94
N ASP A 100 -4.48 -10.90 -2.10
CA ASP A 100 -3.23 -10.80 -1.36
C ASP A 100 -3.39 -9.81 -0.19
N PRO A 101 -3.37 -10.27 1.08
CA PRO A 101 -3.44 -9.38 2.23
C PRO A 101 -2.11 -8.71 2.57
N ASN A 102 -1.00 -9.13 1.97
CA ASN A 102 0.36 -8.84 2.40
C ASN A 102 0.95 -7.56 1.78
N PHE A 103 2.18 -7.31 2.17
CA PHE A 103 3.05 -6.25 1.70
C PHE A 103 4.24 -6.88 0.93
N PRO A 104 4.73 -6.31 -0.17
CA PRO A 104 4.32 -5.06 -0.84
C PRO A 104 3.31 -5.24 -1.98
N MET A 105 2.87 -6.46 -2.25
CA MET A 105 2.11 -6.77 -3.45
C MET A 105 0.61 -6.53 -3.30
N GLY A 106 0.09 -6.62 -2.08
CA GLY A 106 -1.34 -6.66 -1.81
C GLY A 106 -1.86 -5.51 -0.93
N THR A 107 -2.90 -5.82 -0.21
CA THR A 107 -3.72 -4.87 0.56
C THR A 107 -2.91 -4.04 1.56
N ALA A 108 -1.98 -4.66 2.32
CA ALA A 108 -1.14 -3.94 3.27
C ALA A 108 -0.22 -2.92 2.59
N GLY A 109 0.28 -3.24 1.39
CA GLY A 109 1.10 -2.32 0.59
C GLY A 109 0.31 -1.12 0.11
N VAL A 110 -0.92 -1.34 -0.39
CA VAL A 110 -1.81 -0.24 -0.78
C VAL A 110 -2.17 0.63 0.41
N GLY A 111 -2.47 0.04 1.57
CA GLY A 111 -2.71 0.77 2.82
C GLY A 111 -1.54 1.69 3.20
N PHE A 112 -0.31 1.19 3.07
CA PHE A 112 0.89 2.00 3.30
C PHE A 112 0.97 3.20 2.33
N VAL A 113 0.66 3.00 1.04
CA VAL A 113 0.67 4.08 0.04
C VAL A 113 -0.42 5.11 0.33
N LEU A 114 -1.64 4.68 0.66
CA LEU A 114 -2.75 5.57 1.02
C LEU A 114 -2.40 6.42 2.25
N ARG A 115 -1.76 5.84 3.25
CA ARG A 115 -1.28 6.59 4.43
C ARG A 115 -0.25 7.64 4.05
N LYS A 116 0.70 7.31 3.16
CA LYS A 116 1.68 8.26 2.64
C LYS A 116 1.04 9.39 1.84
N LEU A 117 0.03 9.08 1.05
CA LEU A 117 -0.75 10.09 0.31
C LEU A 117 -1.50 11.03 1.25
N TYR A 118 -2.14 10.50 2.30
CA TYR A 118 -2.77 11.31 3.33
C TYR A 118 -1.77 12.25 4.02
N GLU A 119 -0.62 11.74 4.44
CA GLU A 119 0.45 12.54 5.06
C GLU A 119 0.96 13.66 4.15
N ALA A 120 1.06 13.40 2.85
CA ALA A 120 1.58 14.36 1.88
C ALA A 120 0.55 15.44 1.50
N SER A 121 -0.75 15.10 1.46
CA SER A 121 -1.81 15.96 0.94
C SER A 121 -2.69 16.59 2.02
N GLY A 122 -2.86 15.93 3.17
CA GLY A 122 -3.91 16.24 4.13
C GLY A 122 -5.33 15.91 3.66
N ASP A 123 -5.49 15.32 2.45
CA ASP A 123 -6.80 15.00 1.88
C ASP A 123 -7.37 13.74 2.55
N GLU A 124 -8.44 13.92 3.33
CA GLU A 124 -9.09 12.85 4.10
C GLU A 124 -9.60 11.70 3.24
N VAL A 125 -9.78 11.90 1.94
CA VAL A 125 -10.22 10.83 1.03
C VAL A 125 -9.29 9.62 1.07
N TYR A 126 -7.98 9.84 1.25
CA TYR A 126 -7.01 8.77 1.36
C TYR A 126 -7.09 8.03 2.70
N GLN A 127 -7.34 8.77 3.79
CA GLN A 127 -7.57 8.17 5.10
C GLN A 127 -8.85 7.35 5.11
N GLN A 128 -9.93 7.85 4.50
CA GLN A 128 -11.19 7.13 4.36
C GLN A 128 -11.05 5.87 3.51
N ALA A 129 -10.27 5.95 2.41
CA ALA A 129 -9.98 4.80 1.57
C ALA A 129 -9.18 3.70 2.30
N GLU A 130 -8.32 4.09 3.27
CA GLU A 130 -7.56 3.19 4.12
C GLU A 130 -8.42 2.51 5.19
N GLN A 131 -9.50 3.16 5.62
CA GLN A 131 -10.37 2.62 6.67
C GLN A 131 -10.91 1.24 6.29
N GLY A 132 -10.80 0.29 7.22
CA GLY A 132 -11.23 -1.10 7.03
C GLY A 132 -10.12 -2.06 6.61
N ILE A 133 -8.97 -1.60 6.14
CA ILE A 133 -7.84 -2.47 5.78
C ILE A 133 -7.38 -3.30 6.98
N THR A 134 -7.13 -2.66 8.11
CA THR A 134 -6.69 -3.38 9.32
C THR A 134 -7.73 -4.39 9.81
N GLY A 135 -9.01 -4.05 9.70
CA GLY A 135 -10.12 -4.94 10.03
C GLY A 135 -10.17 -6.17 9.11
N PHE A 136 -9.96 -5.96 7.80
CA PHE A 136 -9.83 -7.06 6.85
C PHE A 136 -8.62 -7.96 7.18
N MET A 137 -7.44 -7.37 7.38
CA MET A 137 -6.23 -8.12 7.72
C MET A 137 -6.41 -8.94 9.00
N ASP A 138 -7.05 -8.37 10.03
CA ASP A 138 -7.37 -9.08 11.27
C ASP A 138 -8.31 -10.28 11.05
N SER A 139 -9.29 -10.14 10.15
CA SER A 139 -10.28 -11.17 9.86
C SER A 139 -9.70 -12.37 9.12
N VAL A 140 -8.59 -12.18 8.38
CA VAL A 140 -7.92 -13.24 7.62
C VAL A 140 -6.65 -13.75 8.29
N ALA A 141 -6.18 -13.09 9.36
CA ALA A 141 -5.00 -13.49 10.09
C ALA A 141 -5.22 -14.81 10.85
N VAL A 142 -4.29 -15.73 10.72
CA VAL A 142 -4.34 -17.03 11.37
C VAL A 142 -3.48 -17.02 12.64
N LYS A 143 -4.09 -17.46 13.75
CA LYS A 143 -3.39 -17.61 15.03
C LYS A 143 -2.40 -18.76 14.93
N MET A 144 -1.15 -18.50 15.27
CA MET A 144 -0.10 -19.49 15.40
C MET A 144 0.14 -19.85 16.86
N ARG A 145 1.08 -20.74 17.13
CA ARG A 145 1.48 -21.07 18.52
C ARG A 145 1.90 -19.82 19.28
N VAL A 146 2.60 -18.93 18.61
CA VAL A 146 2.98 -17.62 19.10
C VAL A 146 2.64 -16.59 18.01
N GLY A 147 1.87 -15.56 18.34
CA GLY A 147 1.51 -14.50 17.41
C GLY A 147 0.46 -14.88 16.36
N LYS A 148 0.48 -14.17 15.24
CA LYS A 148 -0.44 -14.33 14.09
C LYS A 148 0.33 -14.18 12.79
N LEU A 149 -0.11 -14.88 11.75
CA LEU A 149 0.41 -14.70 10.38
C LEU A 149 -0.73 -14.42 9.41
N LEU A 150 -0.46 -13.63 8.40
CA LEU A 150 -1.32 -13.51 7.24
C LEU A 150 -1.02 -14.64 6.26
N PRO A 151 -2.03 -15.26 5.65
CA PRO A 151 -1.81 -16.27 4.61
C PRO A 151 -1.16 -15.61 3.38
N HIS A 152 -0.49 -16.44 2.58
CA HIS A 152 0.09 -15.97 1.31
C HIS A 152 -0.97 -15.32 0.43
N GLY A 153 -2.18 -15.88 0.40
CA GLY A 153 -3.31 -15.35 -0.35
C GLY A 153 -4.58 -16.17 -0.13
N LEU A 154 -5.69 -15.63 -0.56
CA LEU A 154 -7.03 -16.19 -0.40
C LEU A 154 -7.68 -16.38 -1.78
N PRO A 155 -8.58 -17.35 -1.95
CA PRO A 155 -8.84 -18.46 -1.02
C PRO A 155 -7.84 -19.61 -1.11
N ASP A 156 -7.12 -19.75 -2.24
CA ASP A 156 -6.38 -20.96 -2.60
C ASP A 156 -5.13 -21.19 -1.76
N ARG A 157 -4.49 -20.12 -1.23
CA ARG A 157 -3.23 -20.17 -0.49
C ARG A 157 -3.41 -19.81 0.99
N LYS A 158 -4.59 -20.05 1.54
CA LYS A 158 -4.93 -19.72 2.93
C LYS A 158 -4.11 -20.49 3.98
N ASN A 159 -3.51 -21.60 3.60
CA ASN A 159 -2.67 -22.44 4.47
C ASN A 159 -1.18 -22.32 4.15
N LEU A 160 -0.80 -21.41 3.25
CA LEU A 160 0.60 -21.12 2.93
C LEU A 160 1.03 -19.84 3.63
N PHE A 161 2.13 -19.88 4.37
CA PHE A 161 2.64 -18.76 5.15
C PHE A 161 4.12 -18.53 4.82
N TYR A 162 4.46 -17.28 4.55
CA TYR A 162 5.85 -16.85 4.38
C TYR A 162 6.23 -15.92 5.52
N LEU A 163 7.52 -15.82 5.81
CA LEU A 163 8.06 -14.92 6.84
C LEU A 163 8.80 -13.72 6.26
N GLY A 164 8.96 -13.70 4.94
CA GLY A 164 9.73 -12.69 4.23
C GLY A 164 8.99 -11.38 4.01
N TYR A 165 9.62 -10.53 3.19
CA TYR A 165 9.12 -9.18 2.89
C TYR A 165 7.86 -9.19 2.01
N CYS A 166 7.80 -10.08 1.02
CA CYS A 166 6.73 -10.05 0.01
C CYS A 166 5.37 -10.54 0.52
N HIS A 167 5.33 -11.61 1.28
CA HIS A 167 4.08 -12.24 1.73
C HIS A 167 4.13 -12.63 3.21
N GLY A 168 4.83 -11.85 4.04
CA GLY A 168 4.98 -12.18 5.44
C GLY A 168 5.16 -10.97 6.35
N PRO A 169 5.38 -11.23 7.65
CA PRO A 169 5.44 -10.19 8.65
C PRO A 169 6.55 -9.17 8.43
N ALA A 170 7.70 -9.54 7.85
CA ALA A 170 8.81 -8.63 7.61
C ALA A 170 8.42 -7.43 6.71
N GLY A 171 7.48 -7.63 5.78
CA GLY A 171 6.92 -6.54 4.98
C GLY A 171 5.70 -5.91 5.65
N THR A 172 4.74 -6.74 6.08
CA THR A 172 3.44 -6.28 6.59
C THR A 172 3.56 -5.40 7.84
N VAL A 173 4.55 -5.65 8.69
CA VAL A 173 4.81 -4.83 9.87
C VAL A 173 5.08 -3.37 9.53
N ARG A 174 5.59 -3.08 8.33
CA ARG A 174 5.86 -1.71 7.86
C ARG A 174 4.58 -0.88 7.75
N TYR A 175 3.48 -1.49 7.32
CA TYR A 175 2.19 -0.82 7.29
C TYR A 175 1.69 -0.48 8.70
N TYR A 176 1.70 -1.44 9.63
CA TYR A 176 1.29 -1.17 11.00
C TYR A 176 2.22 -0.18 11.72
N TYR A 177 3.52 -0.24 11.42
CA TYR A 177 4.47 0.73 11.97
C TYR A 177 4.17 2.15 11.44
N LYS A 178 3.78 2.27 10.17
CA LYS A 178 3.40 3.56 9.60
C LYS A 178 2.13 4.13 10.23
N LEU A 179 1.15 3.29 10.56
CA LEU A 179 -0.03 3.69 11.31
C LEU A 179 0.33 4.13 12.75
N TYR A 180 1.23 3.39 13.39
CA TYR A 180 1.74 3.72 14.73
C TYR A 180 2.42 5.09 14.74
N GLU A 181 3.31 5.36 13.80
CA GLU A 181 4.00 6.66 13.68
C GLU A 181 3.03 7.83 13.44
N GLY A 182 2.04 7.62 12.61
CA GLY A 182 1.10 8.67 12.19
C GLY A 182 -0.06 8.89 13.17
N SER A 183 -0.29 8.00 14.13
CA SER A 183 -1.36 8.19 15.12
C SER A 183 -0.96 9.21 16.19
N ARG A 184 -1.92 10.07 16.55
CA ARG A 184 -1.81 11.00 17.69
C ARG A 184 -2.50 10.46 18.94
N ASP A 185 -3.32 9.43 18.81
CA ASP A 185 -4.07 8.79 19.88
C ASP A 185 -3.22 7.67 20.50
N GLU A 186 -2.98 7.73 21.79
CA GLU A 186 -2.17 6.73 22.52
C GLU A 186 -2.83 5.34 22.56
N GLN A 187 -4.17 5.25 22.52
CA GLN A 187 -4.87 3.97 22.43
C GLN A 187 -4.67 3.32 21.06
N GLU A 188 -4.76 4.12 20.00
CA GLU A 188 -4.44 3.64 18.64
C GLU A 188 -2.98 3.21 18.52
N LYS A 189 -2.05 3.99 19.04
CA LYS A 189 -0.63 3.60 19.09
C LYS A 189 -0.42 2.28 19.81
N ALA A 190 -1.04 2.11 20.98
CA ALA A 190 -0.96 0.85 21.73
C ALA A 190 -1.51 -0.33 20.90
N LYS A 191 -2.63 -0.13 20.21
CA LYS A 191 -3.23 -1.12 19.30
C LYS A 191 -2.27 -1.51 18.17
N TYR A 192 -1.67 -0.54 17.49
CA TYR A 192 -0.74 -0.84 16.39
C TYR A 192 0.56 -1.47 16.88
N LYS A 193 1.08 -1.04 18.03
CA LYS A 193 2.23 -1.66 18.67
C LYS A 193 1.98 -3.13 19.00
N GLU A 194 0.79 -3.47 19.49
CA GLU A 194 0.42 -4.88 19.76
C GLU A 194 0.32 -5.69 18.46
N LYS A 195 -0.23 -5.12 17.39
CA LYS A 195 -0.27 -5.78 16.07
C LYS A 195 1.13 -6.06 15.53
N ILE A 196 2.04 -5.10 15.64
CA ILE A 196 3.44 -5.28 15.26
C ILE A 196 4.05 -6.44 16.07
N ARG A 197 3.87 -6.42 17.40
CA ARG A 197 4.40 -7.46 18.29
C ARG A 197 3.90 -8.85 17.92
N THR A 198 2.60 -8.98 17.65
CA THR A 198 1.99 -10.28 17.34
C THR A 198 2.37 -10.84 15.96
N LEU A 199 2.83 -9.99 15.03
CA LEU A 199 3.32 -10.43 13.72
C LEU A 199 4.79 -10.89 13.74
N VAL A 200 5.60 -10.40 14.70
CA VAL A 200 7.05 -10.67 14.73
C VAL A 200 7.46 -11.65 15.83
N GLN A 201 6.53 -12.16 16.61
CA GLN A 201 6.72 -13.23 17.59
C GLN A 201 6.53 -14.62 16.96
#